data_d4f48aac83468b827b06024df05bb6bf
#
_entry.id   d4f48aac83468b827b06024df05bb6bf
#
_cell.length_a   1.000
_cell.length_b   1.000
_cell.length_c   1.000
_cell.angle_alpha   90.00
_cell.angle_beta   90.00
_cell.angle_gamma   90.00
#
_symmetry.space_group_name_H-M   'P 1'
#
loop_
_entity.id
_entity.type
_entity.pdbx_description
1 polymer ?
#
loop_
_entity_poly.entity_id
_entity_poly.type
_entity_poly.pdbx_seq_one_letter_code
_entity_poly.pdbx_strand_id
1 'polypeptide(L)'
;MLNNKNNRLLMILIVIVMACGLLAARIQTSAGRVVVTDIKIPTQNGQWVVGDLFKPRSATAESPAPLVVVVPGFQRSKEALANIAIELARRGIVVISIDPYAQGRSSSSMSRRAATTEGYGMFAVVDYAASSENLNYIDKSKIAATGHSAGGNAAIRGGNYFGKKARLSGEPSKLHSVFVSGYVLTLREDVLKDVRSNIGVSYAFYDEGAYRNELKNGDMRFAPEALRVVNLGRSSDLPELAEVELGRYYGELEDRTLRVVHNERILHPFQPYMAEATANQLEFFEKVFELDFDLSSRDQVWYWKEILGAISLIAAMVSLIPLSRILLEAPYFRPLVAAVPPALPRPRGKGRVLFWSLFVFAALVACFSYIPMAELSQKLFVDASSRQMTWFFPQRMNNAVMLWALLNGTLGFALFFGSYHFFGKHHGVRPAMWGAAISGLQLFRTFMLALALYFYYFLLVFLVYFLFHVDYNFLFMGVRVFRPDLLILLCMYAPLFFIFFLSNSLRVNGAMRVEGDPEWRSML
;
A
#
# COMPACT_ATOMS: atom_id res chain seq x y z
N MET A 1 -28.39 2.53 30.21
CA MET A 1 -27.43 1.89 29.33
C MET A 1 -26.04 2.56 29.26
N LEU A 2 -25.89 3.87 29.38
CA LEU A 2 -24.57 4.55 29.30
C LEU A 2 -23.74 4.58 30.61
N ASN A 3 -24.19 3.90 31.65
CA ASN A 3 -23.51 3.94 32.97
C ASN A 3 -22.38 2.90 33.12
N ASN A 4 -22.29 1.92 32.21
CA ASN A 4 -21.20 0.96 32.21
C ASN A 4 -19.96 1.57 31.54
N LYS A 5 -18.81 1.47 32.17
CA LYS A 5 -17.51 2.00 31.68
C LYS A 5 -17.17 1.51 30.27
N ASN A 6 -17.45 0.25 29.96
CA ASN A 6 -17.18 -0.32 28.62
C ASN A 6 -18.09 0.28 27.55
N ASN A 7 -19.39 0.49 27.83
CA ASN A 7 -20.31 1.13 26.89
C ASN A 7 -19.88 2.58 26.56
N ARG A 8 -19.50 3.33 27.59
CA ARG A 8 -19.00 4.71 27.38
C ARG A 8 -17.73 4.75 26.56
N LEU A 9 -16.76 3.87 26.86
CA LEU A 9 -15.50 3.80 26.12
C LEU A 9 -15.75 3.40 24.65
N LEU A 10 -16.60 2.39 24.40
CA LEU A 10 -16.95 1.99 23.04
C LEU A 10 -17.59 3.14 22.25
N MET A 11 -18.54 3.86 22.85
CA MET A 11 -19.16 5.02 22.19
C MET A 11 -18.17 6.13 21.88
N ILE A 12 -17.27 6.46 22.82
CA ILE A 12 -16.23 7.46 22.60
C ILE A 12 -15.34 7.08 21.41
N LEU A 13 -14.91 5.81 21.33
CA LEU A 13 -14.06 5.33 20.26
C LEU A 13 -14.77 5.35 18.90
N ILE A 14 -16.05 4.97 18.84
CA ILE A 14 -16.88 5.10 17.62
C ILE A 14 -17.00 6.56 17.20
N VAL A 15 -17.27 7.48 18.13
CA VAL A 15 -17.35 8.92 17.83
C VAL A 15 -16.01 9.44 17.30
N ILE A 16 -14.89 9.02 17.89
CA ILE A 16 -13.55 9.39 17.38
C ILE A 16 -13.37 8.92 15.94
N VAL A 17 -13.70 7.66 15.63
CA VAL A 17 -13.59 7.10 14.27
C VAL A 17 -14.45 7.89 13.29
N MET A 18 -15.71 8.17 13.63
CA MET A 18 -16.61 8.93 12.77
C MET A 18 -16.18 10.38 12.56
N ALA A 19 -15.72 11.04 13.62
CA ALA A 19 -15.22 12.41 13.55
C ALA A 19 -13.94 12.50 12.70
N CYS A 20 -13.00 11.58 12.90
CA CYS A 20 -11.79 11.50 12.09
C CYS A 20 -12.11 11.21 10.62
N GLY A 21 -13.06 10.30 10.34
CA GLY A 21 -13.54 10.03 8.98
C GLY A 21 -14.11 11.26 8.29
N LEU A 22 -14.97 12.01 9.00
CA LEU A 22 -15.54 13.27 8.49
C LEU A 22 -14.45 14.32 8.21
N LEU A 23 -13.51 14.51 9.14
CA LEU A 23 -12.42 15.48 8.96
C LEU A 23 -11.48 15.06 7.83
N ALA A 24 -11.13 13.77 7.73
CA ALA A 24 -10.32 13.23 6.64
C ALA A 24 -10.99 13.45 5.27
N ALA A 25 -12.31 13.24 5.18
CA ALA A 25 -13.08 13.53 3.97
C ALA A 25 -13.09 15.03 3.63
N ARG A 26 -13.16 15.92 4.62
CA ARG A 26 -13.05 17.36 4.40
C ARG A 26 -11.71 17.76 3.81
N ILE A 27 -10.61 17.13 4.26
CA ILE A 27 -9.28 17.35 3.69
C ILE A 27 -9.22 16.78 2.27
N GLN A 28 -9.63 15.53 2.08
CA GLN A 28 -9.63 14.86 0.77
C GLN A 28 -10.42 15.62 -0.30
N THR A 29 -11.55 16.21 0.09
CA THR A 29 -12.42 16.99 -0.81
C THR A 29 -12.10 18.48 -0.82
N SER A 30 -11.01 18.91 -0.21
CA SER A 30 -10.66 20.33 -0.08
C SER A 30 -11.85 21.18 0.41
N ALA A 31 -12.47 20.74 1.52
CA ALA A 31 -13.68 21.34 2.10
C ALA A 31 -14.88 21.40 1.13
N GLY A 32 -15.00 20.43 0.20
CA GLY A 32 -16.08 20.33 -0.78
C GLY A 32 -15.80 21.01 -2.13
N ARG A 33 -14.60 21.60 -2.32
CA ARG A 33 -14.19 22.15 -3.63
C ARG A 33 -13.81 21.06 -4.63
N VAL A 34 -13.49 19.87 -4.19
CA VAL A 34 -13.16 18.69 -4.99
C VAL A 34 -14.22 17.61 -4.75
N VAL A 35 -14.72 17.01 -5.82
CA VAL A 35 -15.59 15.83 -5.77
C VAL A 35 -14.71 14.61 -5.96
N VAL A 36 -14.82 13.64 -5.04
CA VAL A 36 -14.08 12.37 -5.12
C VAL A 36 -15.07 11.24 -5.32
N THR A 37 -14.87 10.44 -6.38
CA THR A 37 -15.76 9.33 -6.72
C THR A 37 -14.96 8.12 -7.22
N ASP A 38 -15.47 6.92 -6.99
CA ASP A 38 -14.98 5.71 -7.64
C ASP A 38 -15.18 5.79 -9.15
N ILE A 39 -14.18 5.42 -9.93
CA ILE A 39 -14.28 5.21 -11.38
C ILE A 39 -13.85 3.80 -11.74
N LYS A 40 -14.61 3.14 -12.61
CA LYS A 40 -14.27 1.86 -13.20
C LYS A 40 -14.17 2.02 -14.70
N ILE A 41 -12.96 1.89 -15.23
CA ILE A 41 -12.64 2.08 -16.64
C ILE A 41 -12.50 0.71 -17.29
N PRO A 42 -13.35 0.35 -18.27
CA PRO A 42 -13.15 -0.86 -19.06
C PRO A 42 -11.89 -0.70 -19.92
N THR A 43 -11.14 -1.76 -20.00
CA THR A 43 -9.92 -1.85 -20.81
C THR A 43 -10.05 -2.96 -21.84
N GLN A 44 -8.95 -3.35 -22.52
CA GLN A 44 -8.97 -4.41 -23.50
C GLN A 44 -9.34 -5.78 -22.89
N ASN A 45 -9.88 -6.67 -23.70
CA ASN A 45 -10.15 -8.08 -23.34
C ASN A 45 -11.06 -8.29 -22.13
N GLY A 46 -12.00 -7.38 -21.87
CA GLY A 46 -12.93 -7.48 -20.74
C GLY A 46 -12.29 -7.18 -19.37
N GLN A 47 -11.06 -6.68 -19.36
CA GLN A 47 -10.41 -6.19 -18.15
C GLN A 47 -10.94 -4.80 -17.75
N TRP A 48 -10.60 -4.38 -16.56
CA TRP A 48 -10.91 -3.05 -16.05
C TRP A 48 -9.85 -2.54 -15.09
N VAL A 49 -9.76 -1.22 -15.02
CA VAL A 49 -9.00 -0.49 -14.00
C VAL A 49 -9.98 0.26 -13.11
N VAL A 50 -9.79 0.17 -11.80
CA VAL A 50 -10.54 0.96 -10.82
C VAL A 50 -9.65 2.08 -10.32
N GLY A 51 -10.23 3.24 -10.07
CA GLY A 51 -9.52 4.38 -9.51
C GLY A 51 -10.44 5.28 -8.70
N ASP A 52 -9.84 6.29 -8.06
CA ASP A 52 -10.54 7.45 -7.53
C ASP A 52 -10.35 8.62 -8.50
N LEU A 53 -11.46 9.18 -8.91
CA LEU A 53 -11.51 10.43 -9.68
C LEU A 53 -11.65 11.59 -8.70
N PHE A 54 -10.62 12.43 -8.64
CA PHE A 54 -10.64 13.71 -7.94
C PHE A 54 -10.94 14.80 -8.97
N LYS A 55 -12.16 15.33 -8.94
CA LYS A 55 -12.62 16.36 -9.86
C LYS A 55 -12.78 17.69 -9.14
N PRO A 56 -11.93 18.70 -9.37
CA PRO A 56 -12.20 20.05 -8.92
C PRO A 56 -13.52 20.57 -9.48
N ARG A 57 -14.29 21.29 -8.69
CA ARG A 57 -15.58 21.88 -9.16
C ARG A 57 -15.38 22.96 -10.23
N SER A 58 -14.17 23.56 -10.29
CA SER A 58 -13.76 24.48 -11.35
C SER A 58 -13.56 23.81 -12.70
N ALA A 59 -13.31 22.49 -12.74
CA ALA A 59 -13.17 21.75 -13.99
C ALA A 59 -14.55 21.45 -14.58
N THR A 60 -14.91 22.17 -15.65
CA THR A 60 -16.18 22.05 -16.36
C THR A 60 -15.93 21.89 -17.87
N ALA A 61 -16.97 21.67 -18.64
CA ALA A 61 -16.85 21.60 -20.11
C ALA A 61 -16.43 22.95 -20.72
N GLU A 62 -16.81 24.06 -20.08
CA GLU A 62 -16.47 25.41 -20.49
C GLU A 62 -15.06 25.84 -20.03
N SER A 63 -14.58 25.21 -18.97
CA SER A 63 -13.23 25.45 -18.42
C SER A 63 -12.57 24.12 -18.11
N PRO A 64 -12.08 23.38 -19.14
CA PRO A 64 -11.44 22.09 -18.95
C PRO A 64 -10.12 22.25 -18.20
N ALA A 65 -9.82 21.30 -17.32
CA ALA A 65 -8.60 21.30 -16.52
C ALA A 65 -7.62 20.20 -16.99
N PRO A 66 -6.30 20.34 -16.77
CA PRO A 66 -5.35 19.26 -17.00
C PRO A 66 -5.69 18.01 -16.21
N LEU A 67 -5.25 16.85 -16.70
CA LEU A 67 -5.40 15.56 -16.03
C LEU A 67 -4.03 14.98 -15.64
N VAL A 68 -3.93 14.48 -14.41
CA VAL A 68 -2.80 13.63 -13.98
C VAL A 68 -3.31 12.24 -13.58
N VAL A 69 -2.79 11.19 -14.24
CA VAL A 69 -3.01 9.80 -13.85
C VAL A 69 -1.93 9.41 -12.84
N VAL A 70 -2.34 8.98 -11.64
CA VAL A 70 -1.45 8.64 -10.53
C VAL A 70 -1.40 7.12 -10.37
N VAL A 71 -0.18 6.55 -10.43
CA VAL A 71 0.05 5.10 -10.39
C VAL A 71 0.90 4.75 -9.16
N PRO A 72 0.37 4.01 -8.18
CA PRO A 72 1.12 3.61 -7.01
C PRO A 72 2.17 2.53 -7.31
N GLY A 73 3.06 2.32 -6.34
CA GLY A 73 4.13 1.34 -6.43
C GLY A 73 3.67 -0.12 -6.36
N PHE A 74 4.66 -1.00 -6.33
CA PHE A 74 4.43 -2.45 -6.24
C PHE A 74 3.66 -2.81 -4.97
N GLN A 75 2.61 -3.62 -5.14
CA GLN A 75 1.72 -4.07 -4.05
C GLN A 75 1.00 -2.93 -3.29
N ARG A 76 0.86 -1.78 -3.93
CA ARG A 76 0.13 -0.63 -3.40
C ARG A 76 -1.16 -0.43 -4.18
N SER A 77 -2.15 0.10 -3.53
CA SER A 77 -3.42 0.52 -4.12
C SER A 77 -3.49 2.05 -4.25
N LYS A 78 -4.53 2.53 -4.89
CA LYS A 78 -4.76 3.95 -5.21
C LYS A 78 -4.62 4.89 -3.99
N GLU A 79 -4.93 4.41 -2.80
CA GLU A 79 -4.85 5.20 -1.56
C GLU A 79 -3.41 5.54 -1.15
N ALA A 80 -2.42 4.73 -1.59
CA ALA A 80 -1.02 4.94 -1.19
C ALA A 80 -0.40 6.22 -1.75
N LEU A 81 -1.00 6.80 -2.79
CA LEU A 81 -0.59 8.09 -3.35
C LEU A 81 -1.73 9.13 -3.30
N ALA A 82 -2.65 8.99 -2.35
CA ALA A 82 -3.71 9.97 -2.14
C ALA A 82 -3.17 11.36 -1.78
N ASN A 83 -1.98 11.46 -1.19
CA ASN A 83 -1.31 12.71 -0.89
C ASN A 83 -1.13 13.59 -2.13
N ILE A 84 -0.47 13.09 -3.19
CA ILE A 84 -0.27 13.87 -4.41
C ILE A 84 -1.60 14.11 -5.14
N ALA A 85 -2.54 13.15 -5.12
CA ALA A 85 -3.86 13.32 -5.72
C ALA A 85 -4.66 14.46 -5.06
N ILE A 86 -4.64 14.55 -3.73
CA ILE A 86 -5.29 15.62 -2.97
C ILE A 86 -4.65 16.96 -3.32
N GLU A 87 -3.32 17.05 -3.33
CA GLU A 87 -2.63 18.31 -3.52
C GLU A 87 -2.76 18.86 -4.96
N LEU A 88 -2.73 17.98 -5.96
CA LEU A 88 -3.01 18.37 -7.34
C LEU A 88 -4.46 18.84 -7.52
N ALA A 89 -5.43 18.09 -6.96
CA ALA A 89 -6.83 18.44 -7.07
C ALA A 89 -7.19 19.75 -6.35
N ARG A 90 -6.53 20.05 -5.20
CA ARG A 90 -6.66 21.34 -4.51
C ARG A 90 -6.25 22.53 -5.40
N ARG A 91 -5.35 22.29 -6.36
CA ARG A 91 -4.80 23.29 -7.30
C ARG A 91 -5.49 23.30 -8.67
N GLY A 92 -6.67 22.67 -8.76
CA GLY A 92 -7.50 22.73 -9.97
C GLY A 92 -7.19 21.65 -11.00
N ILE A 93 -6.29 20.71 -10.75
CA ILE A 93 -5.97 19.61 -11.66
C ILE A 93 -6.91 18.44 -11.42
N VAL A 94 -7.49 17.86 -12.47
CA VAL A 94 -8.22 16.60 -12.37
C VAL A 94 -7.24 15.46 -12.16
N VAL A 95 -7.54 14.53 -11.22
CA VAL A 95 -6.68 13.40 -10.95
C VAL A 95 -7.45 12.10 -11.03
N ILE A 96 -6.88 11.10 -11.68
CA ILE A 96 -7.32 9.70 -11.61
C ILE A 96 -6.22 8.88 -10.92
N SER A 97 -6.42 8.56 -9.64
CA SER A 97 -5.53 7.67 -8.89
C SER A 97 -6.00 6.23 -9.06
N ILE A 98 -5.18 5.35 -9.64
CA ILE A 98 -5.60 4.01 -10.05
C ILE A 98 -5.11 2.91 -9.11
N ASP A 99 -5.89 1.84 -9.01
CA ASP A 99 -5.39 0.53 -8.63
C ASP A 99 -4.72 -0.11 -9.85
N PRO A 100 -3.41 -0.40 -9.83
CA PRO A 100 -2.76 -1.10 -10.94
C PRO A 100 -3.35 -2.49 -11.16
N TYR A 101 -3.20 -3.07 -12.35
CA TYR A 101 -3.61 -4.45 -12.62
C TYR A 101 -3.07 -5.42 -11.56
N ALA A 102 -3.91 -6.36 -11.15
CA ALA A 102 -3.68 -7.33 -10.07
C ALA A 102 -3.41 -6.70 -8.69
N GLN A 103 -3.84 -5.45 -8.49
CA GLN A 103 -3.79 -4.75 -7.20
C GLN A 103 -5.16 -4.11 -6.92
N GLY A 104 -5.46 -3.91 -5.64
CA GLY A 104 -6.71 -3.27 -5.23
C GLY A 104 -7.96 -3.92 -5.82
N ARG A 105 -8.76 -3.14 -6.55
CA ARG A 105 -10.04 -3.56 -7.16
C ARG A 105 -9.96 -3.73 -8.69
N SER A 106 -8.79 -3.52 -9.28
CA SER A 106 -8.57 -3.73 -10.71
C SER A 106 -8.43 -5.21 -11.05
N SER A 107 -8.74 -5.55 -12.30
CA SER A 107 -8.56 -6.92 -12.81
C SER A 107 -7.09 -7.31 -12.93
N SER A 108 -6.83 -8.59 -13.16
CA SER A 108 -5.48 -9.09 -13.46
C SER A 108 -4.98 -8.58 -14.81
N SER A 109 -3.66 -8.63 -15.04
CA SER A 109 -3.07 -8.35 -16.34
C SER A 109 -3.24 -9.51 -17.30
N MET A 110 -3.32 -9.24 -18.59
CA MET A 110 -3.22 -10.26 -19.67
C MET A 110 -1.79 -10.41 -20.20
N SER A 111 -0.86 -9.60 -19.71
CA SER A 111 0.54 -9.60 -20.14
C SER A 111 1.48 -9.95 -19.00
N ARG A 112 2.38 -10.89 -19.22
CA ARG A 112 3.50 -11.17 -18.30
C ARG A 112 4.47 -9.99 -18.18
N ARG A 113 4.38 -9.02 -19.12
CA ARG A 113 5.19 -7.79 -19.18
C ARG A 113 4.34 -6.55 -18.91
N ALA A 114 3.37 -6.65 -18.00
CA ALA A 114 2.36 -5.62 -17.72
C ALA A 114 2.93 -4.20 -17.56
N ALA A 115 4.10 -4.05 -16.94
CA ALA A 115 4.76 -2.75 -16.82
C ALA A 115 5.10 -2.13 -18.20
N THR A 116 5.60 -2.97 -19.13
CA THR A 116 6.10 -2.50 -20.43
C THR A 116 4.98 -2.33 -21.45
N THR A 117 4.00 -3.24 -21.46
CA THR A 117 2.97 -3.31 -22.51
C THR A 117 1.67 -2.61 -22.14
N GLU A 118 1.42 -2.40 -20.84
CA GLU A 118 0.15 -1.90 -20.33
C GLU A 118 0.32 -0.78 -19.30
N GLY A 119 1.58 -0.49 -18.85
CA GLY A 119 1.82 0.43 -17.75
C GLY A 119 0.99 0.08 -16.51
N TYR A 120 0.80 -1.24 -16.25
CA TYR A 120 -0.09 -1.75 -15.21
C TYR A 120 -1.55 -1.28 -15.33
N GLY A 121 -2.04 -1.01 -16.54
CA GLY A 121 -3.38 -0.50 -16.83
C GLY A 121 -3.43 1.02 -17.08
N MET A 122 -2.38 1.77 -16.76
CA MET A 122 -2.33 3.22 -16.92
C MET A 122 -2.50 3.64 -18.39
N PHE A 123 -1.94 2.87 -19.37
CA PHE A 123 -2.08 3.23 -20.78
C PHE A 123 -3.54 3.25 -21.22
N ALA A 124 -4.34 2.27 -20.78
CA ALA A 124 -5.77 2.24 -21.09
C ALA A 124 -6.53 3.41 -20.44
N VAL A 125 -6.13 3.84 -19.24
CA VAL A 125 -6.72 5.01 -18.57
C VAL A 125 -6.42 6.29 -19.34
N VAL A 126 -5.19 6.47 -19.82
CA VAL A 126 -4.79 7.61 -20.67
C VAL A 126 -5.56 7.58 -22.00
N ASP A 127 -5.64 6.41 -22.67
CA ASP A 127 -6.39 6.24 -23.90
C ASP A 127 -7.88 6.57 -23.69
N TYR A 128 -8.49 6.10 -22.59
CA TYR A 128 -9.87 6.42 -22.24
C TYR A 128 -10.07 7.91 -21.98
N ALA A 129 -9.19 8.53 -21.21
CA ALA A 129 -9.29 9.96 -20.89
C ALA A 129 -9.15 10.83 -22.15
N ALA A 130 -8.27 10.47 -23.06
CA ALA A 130 -8.05 11.19 -24.32
C ALA A 130 -9.24 11.07 -25.28
N SER A 131 -9.95 9.92 -25.29
CA SER A 131 -11.01 9.65 -26.29
C SER A 131 -12.43 9.82 -25.76
N SER A 132 -12.66 9.76 -24.44
CA SER A 132 -14.00 9.78 -23.85
C SER A 132 -14.64 11.17 -23.94
N GLU A 133 -15.85 11.25 -24.47
CA GLU A 133 -16.67 12.47 -24.46
C GLU A 133 -17.26 12.77 -23.07
N ASN A 134 -17.44 11.75 -22.24
CA ASN A 134 -17.92 11.91 -20.87
C ASN A 134 -16.95 12.66 -19.95
N LEU A 135 -15.68 12.75 -20.34
CA LEU A 135 -14.65 13.51 -19.64
C LEU A 135 -14.38 14.85 -20.34
N ASN A 136 -15.45 15.58 -20.69
CA ASN A 136 -15.38 16.86 -21.40
C ASN A 136 -14.79 18.00 -20.56
N TYR A 137 -14.69 17.82 -19.25
CA TYR A 137 -14.06 18.76 -18.31
C TYR A 137 -12.53 18.58 -18.21
N ILE A 138 -11.94 17.70 -19.03
CA ILE A 138 -10.48 17.49 -19.10
C ILE A 138 -9.93 18.14 -20.36
N ASP A 139 -8.88 18.93 -20.21
CA ASP A 139 -8.05 19.38 -21.33
C ASP A 139 -7.23 18.19 -21.85
N LYS A 140 -7.65 17.64 -22.98
CA LYS A 140 -7.06 16.46 -23.61
C LYS A 140 -5.68 16.69 -24.17
N SER A 141 -5.24 17.94 -24.34
CA SER A 141 -3.88 18.31 -24.73
C SER A 141 -2.91 18.30 -23.56
N LYS A 142 -3.42 18.35 -22.30
CA LYS A 142 -2.68 18.46 -21.06
C LYS A 142 -2.90 17.23 -20.15
N ILE A 143 -2.72 16.02 -20.70
CA ILE A 143 -2.78 14.75 -19.93
C ILE A 143 -1.37 14.35 -19.51
N ALA A 144 -1.17 14.05 -18.23
CA ALA A 144 0.10 13.60 -17.69
C ALA A 144 -0.05 12.31 -16.86
N ALA A 145 1.08 11.66 -16.58
CA ALA A 145 1.14 10.53 -15.67
C ALA A 145 2.25 10.72 -14.65
N THR A 146 1.99 10.31 -13.43
CA THR A 146 3.00 10.20 -12.37
C THR A 146 2.85 8.90 -11.61
N GLY A 147 3.88 8.52 -10.88
CA GLY A 147 3.82 7.38 -10.00
C GLY A 147 5.12 7.16 -9.25
N HIS A 148 5.03 6.39 -8.17
CA HIS A 148 6.18 6.05 -7.34
C HIS A 148 6.61 4.60 -7.57
N SER A 149 7.92 4.34 -7.61
CA SER A 149 8.49 3.00 -7.73
C SER A 149 8.01 2.29 -9.01
N ALA A 150 7.30 1.17 -8.92
CA ALA A 150 6.70 0.51 -10.08
C ALA A 150 5.74 1.43 -10.86
N GLY A 151 5.07 2.38 -10.19
CA GLY A 151 4.26 3.41 -10.82
C GLY A 151 5.10 4.42 -11.61
N GLY A 152 6.27 4.80 -11.11
CA GLY A 152 7.24 5.62 -11.85
C GLY A 152 7.73 4.93 -13.11
N ASN A 153 8.00 3.61 -13.02
CA ASN A 153 8.27 2.79 -14.20
C ASN A 153 7.11 2.82 -15.20
N ALA A 154 5.86 2.71 -14.72
CA ALA A 154 4.68 2.80 -15.59
C ALA A 154 4.58 4.16 -16.30
N ALA A 155 4.83 5.26 -15.58
CA ALA A 155 4.79 6.62 -16.14
C ALA A 155 5.80 6.79 -17.29
N ILE A 156 7.07 6.44 -17.10
CA ILE A 156 8.08 6.58 -18.18
C ILE A 156 7.83 5.59 -19.34
N ARG A 157 7.34 4.38 -19.05
CA ARG A 157 6.91 3.43 -20.09
C ARG A 157 5.74 3.97 -20.90
N GLY A 158 4.82 4.71 -20.26
CA GLY A 158 3.76 5.44 -20.94
C GLY A 158 4.29 6.51 -21.88
N GLY A 159 5.23 7.32 -21.40
CA GLY A 159 5.92 8.31 -22.26
C GLY A 159 6.55 7.67 -23.51
N ASN A 160 7.21 6.51 -23.35
CA ASN A 160 7.76 5.74 -24.46
C ASN A 160 6.67 5.18 -25.39
N TYR A 161 5.61 4.55 -24.82
CA TYR A 161 4.54 3.93 -25.59
C TYR A 161 3.76 4.94 -26.43
N PHE A 162 3.31 6.03 -25.83
CA PHE A 162 2.57 7.08 -26.52
C PHE A 162 3.47 7.92 -27.43
N GLY A 163 4.75 8.07 -27.09
CA GLY A 163 5.72 8.72 -27.95
C GLY A 163 6.02 7.92 -29.22
N LYS A 164 6.12 6.58 -29.15
CA LYS A 164 6.20 5.69 -30.33
C LYS A 164 4.96 5.82 -31.22
N LYS A 165 3.77 5.82 -30.62
CA LYS A 165 2.52 6.02 -31.37
C LYS A 165 2.51 7.38 -32.09
N ALA A 166 2.87 8.44 -31.38
CA ALA A 166 2.97 9.79 -31.92
C ALA A 166 3.92 9.86 -33.13
N ARG A 167 5.11 9.26 -33.01
CA ARG A 167 6.07 9.20 -34.11
C ARG A 167 5.54 8.47 -35.34
N LEU A 168 4.74 7.42 -35.15
CA LEU A 168 4.17 6.61 -36.26
C LEU A 168 2.96 7.28 -36.88
N SER A 169 2.14 7.99 -36.12
CA SER A 169 0.92 8.64 -36.62
C SER A 169 1.14 10.06 -37.12
N GLY A 170 2.23 10.71 -36.71
CA GLY A 170 2.43 12.16 -36.91
C GLY A 170 1.64 13.06 -35.97
N GLU A 171 0.82 12.46 -35.08
CA GLU A 171 0.02 13.18 -34.09
C GLU A 171 0.82 13.44 -32.80
N PRO A 172 0.50 14.49 -32.02
CA PRO A 172 1.12 14.71 -30.73
C PRO A 172 0.91 13.53 -29.77
N SER A 173 1.89 13.26 -28.91
CA SER A 173 1.74 12.23 -27.87
C SER A 173 0.58 12.56 -26.94
N LYS A 174 -0.25 11.55 -26.61
CA LYS A 174 -1.35 11.69 -25.65
C LYS A 174 -0.86 12.05 -24.25
N LEU A 175 0.38 11.64 -23.88
CA LEU A 175 1.02 12.10 -22.65
C LEU A 175 1.83 13.37 -22.94
N HIS A 176 1.33 14.49 -22.42
CA HIS A 176 2.03 15.78 -22.42
C HIS A 176 3.26 15.75 -21.51
N SER A 177 3.14 15.16 -20.34
CA SER A 177 4.19 15.14 -19.34
C SER A 177 4.19 13.84 -18.53
N VAL A 178 5.36 13.46 -18.00
CA VAL A 178 5.50 12.34 -17.07
C VAL A 178 6.39 12.77 -15.90
N PHE A 179 6.01 12.38 -14.68
CA PHE A 179 6.85 12.57 -13.51
C PHE A 179 7.16 11.19 -12.89
N VAL A 180 8.45 10.86 -12.82
CA VAL A 180 8.97 9.56 -12.38
C VAL A 180 9.51 9.69 -10.96
N SER A 181 8.80 9.15 -9.97
CA SER A 181 9.23 9.17 -8.59
C SER A 181 9.76 7.79 -8.15
N GLY A 182 10.93 7.77 -7.53
CA GLY A 182 11.53 6.57 -6.93
C GLY A 182 11.86 5.44 -7.90
N TYR A 183 12.15 5.76 -9.18
CA TYR A 183 12.51 4.72 -10.15
C TYR A 183 13.40 5.28 -11.28
N VAL A 184 14.56 4.68 -11.49
CA VAL A 184 15.52 5.13 -12.52
C VAL A 184 15.94 4.05 -13.52
N LEU A 185 15.70 2.76 -13.22
CA LEU A 185 16.24 1.63 -14.00
C LEU A 185 15.76 1.53 -15.45
N THR A 186 14.72 2.25 -15.82
CA THR A 186 14.22 2.35 -17.21
C THR A 186 14.55 3.68 -17.88
N LEU A 187 15.33 4.54 -17.23
CA LEU A 187 15.83 5.78 -17.82
C LEU A 187 17.06 5.47 -18.71
N ARG A 188 16.83 4.61 -19.70
CA ARG A 188 17.83 4.14 -20.65
C ARG A 188 17.54 4.73 -22.02
N GLU A 189 18.54 4.83 -22.85
CA GLU A 189 18.44 5.42 -24.18
C GLU A 189 17.38 4.74 -25.05
N ASP A 190 17.30 3.40 -25.03
CA ASP A 190 16.30 2.62 -25.79
C ASP A 190 14.86 2.94 -25.40
N VAL A 191 14.62 3.45 -24.19
CA VAL A 191 13.31 3.92 -23.72
C VAL A 191 13.14 5.40 -23.99
N LEU A 192 14.12 6.22 -23.63
CA LEU A 192 14.02 7.69 -23.64
C LEU A 192 13.95 8.28 -25.06
N LYS A 193 14.62 7.69 -26.04
CA LYS A 193 14.65 8.18 -27.43
C LYS A 193 13.27 8.31 -28.09
N ASP A 194 12.30 7.53 -27.64
CA ASP A 194 10.94 7.58 -28.17
C ASP A 194 9.98 8.41 -27.29
N VAL A 195 10.41 8.91 -26.13
CA VAL A 195 9.55 9.75 -25.28
C VAL A 195 9.34 11.11 -25.95
N ARG A 196 8.07 11.51 -26.05
CA ARG A 196 7.63 12.82 -26.60
C ARG A 196 6.77 13.52 -25.55
N SER A 197 7.33 13.66 -24.35
CA SER A 197 6.67 14.23 -23.16
C SER A 197 7.71 14.98 -22.35
N ASN A 198 7.32 16.02 -21.64
CA ASN A 198 8.14 16.63 -20.59
C ASN A 198 8.40 15.62 -19.48
N ILE A 199 9.59 15.60 -18.89
CA ILE A 199 9.99 14.61 -17.88
C ILE A 199 10.48 15.30 -16.60
N GLY A 200 9.81 15.00 -15.47
CA GLY A 200 10.34 15.21 -14.14
C GLY A 200 10.83 13.88 -13.55
N VAL A 201 11.93 13.90 -12.84
CA VAL A 201 12.47 12.76 -12.11
C VAL A 201 12.73 13.18 -10.68
N SER A 202 12.30 12.36 -9.73
CA SER A 202 12.59 12.49 -8.31
C SER A 202 13.07 11.14 -7.79
N TYR A 203 14.22 11.08 -7.12
CA TYR A 203 14.79 9.85 -6.62
C TYR A 203 15.30 10.00 -5.19
N ALA A 204 15.00 9.01 -4.35
CA ALA A 204 15.44 9.02 -2.97
C ALA A 204 16.95 8.74 -2.87
N PHE A 205 17.70 9.63 -2.22
CA PHE A 205 19.16 9.51 -2.08
C PHE A 205 19.58 8.23 -1.34
N TYR A 206 18.76 7.78 -0.35
CA TYR A 206 19.00 6.56 0.42
C TYR A 206 18.14 5.39 -0.07
N ASP A 207 17.81 5.36 -1.38
CA ASP A 207 17.03 4.26 -1.97
C ASP A 207 17.83 2.95 -1.88
N GLU A 208 17.28 1.97 -1.20
CA GLU A 208 17.86 0.64 -1.04
C GLU A 208 17.93 -0.14 -2.36
N GLY A 209 17.23 0.29 -3.39
CA GLY A 209 17.30 -0.23 -4.75
C GLY A 209 18.43 0.38 -5.61
N ALA A 210 19.09 1.42 -5.13
CA ALA A 210 20.10 2.15 -5.88
C ALA A 210 21.33 1.29 -6.27
N TYR A 211 21.61 0.22 -5.53
CA TYR A 211 22.66 -0.73 -5.91
C TYR A 211 22.45 -1.36 -7.31
N ARG A 212 21.23 -1.26 -7.87
CA ARG A 212 20.87 -1.78 -9.20
C ARG A 212 21.03 -0.75 -10.31
N ASN A 213 21.18 0.56 -10.00
CA ASN A 213 21.48 1.57 -11.00
C ASN A 213 22.96 1.50 -11.41
N GLU A 214 23.32 2.22 -12.46
CA GLU A 214 24.69 2.15 -12.99
C GLU A 214 25.73 2.71 -12.02
N LEU A 215 25.40 3.78 -11.30
CA LEU A 215 26.29 4.42 -10.31
C LEU A 215 26.42 3.62 -9.00
N LYS A 216 25.51 2.66 -8.72
CA LYS A 216 25.43 1.86 -7.48
C LYS A 216 25.18 2.69 -6.21
N ASN A 217 24.67 3.90 -6.35
CA ASN A 217 24.25 4.75 -5.24
C ASN A 217 23.10 5.68 -5.65
N GLY A 218 22.55 6.44 -4.71
CA GLY A 218 21.38 7.29 -4.92
C GLY A 218 21.67 8.71 -5.36
N ASP A 219 22.92 9.09 -5.64
CA ASP A 219 23.28 10.45 -6.05
C ASP A 219 22.94 10.70 -7.54
N MET A 220 21.84 11.41 -7.76
CA MET A 220 21.35 11.66 -9.12
C MET A 220 22.14 12.72 -9.88
N ARG A 221 23.03 13.48 -9.24
CA ARG A 221 23.86 14.48 -9.92
C ARG A 221 24.76 13.84 -10.95
N PHE A 222 25.29 12.65 -10.65
CA PHE A 222 26.26 11.94 -11.47
C PHE A 222 25.70 10.63 -12.07
N ALA A 223 24.45 10.28 -11.76
CA ALA A 223 23.85 9.04 -12.24
C ALA A 223 23.68 9.07 -13.78
N PRO A 224 24.21 8.07 -14.49
CA PRO A 224 24.06 7.99 -15.96
C PRO A 224 22.60 8.05 -16.41
N GLU A 225 21.68 7.52 -15.63
CA GLU A 225 20.26 7.56 -15.89
C GLU A 225 19.69 8.99 -15.86
N ALA A 226 20.12 9.82 -14.91
CA ALA A 226 19.71 11.22 -14.81
C ALA A 226 20.36 12.06 -15.91
N LEU A 227 21.66 11.85 -16.18
CA LEU A 227 22.39 12.51 -17.26
C LEU A 227 21.74 12.25 -18.63
N ARG A 228 21.32 11.00 -18.91
CA ARG A 228 20.61 10.68 -20.16
C ARG A 228 19.29 11.44 -20.29
N VAL A 229 18.50 11.50 -19.20
CA VAL A 229 17.23 12.24 -19.20
C VAL A 229 17.47 13.70 -19.57
N VAL A 230 18.46 14.33 -18.94
CA VAL A 230 18.74 15.76 -19.14
C VAL A 230 19.33 16.00 -20.53
N ASN A 231 20.34 15.23 -20.94
CA ASN A 231 21.02 15.42 -22.22
C ASN A 231 20.09 15.20 -23.42
N LEU A 232 19.19 14.21 -23.37
CA LEU A 232 18.17 13.98 -24.41
C LEU A 232 17.09 15.08 -24.49
N GLY A 233 16.98 15.96 -23.51
CA GLY A 233 16.09 17.12 -23.53
C GLY A 233 16.78 18.39 -24.06
N ARG A 234 18.10 18.39 -24.22
CA ARG A 234 18.87 19.53 -24.66
C ARG A 234 19.15 19.47 -26.18
N SER A 235 19.47 20.62 -26.78
CA SER A 235 19.89 20.64 -28.17
C SER A 235 21.16 19.80 -28.37
N SER A 236 21.18 19.05 -29.46
CA SER A 236 22.34 18.20 -29.85
C SER A 236 23.62 18.98 -30.11
N ASP A 237 23.52 20.29 -30.33
CA ASP A 237 24.66 21.17 -30.58
C ASP A 237 25.41 21.56 -29.28
N LEU A 238 24.82 21.27 -28.14
CA LEU A 238 25.42 21.55 -26.84
C LEU A 238 26.23 20.34 -26.34
N PRO A 239 27.39 20.58 -25.68
CA PRO A 239 28.18 19.50 -25.12
C PRO A 239 27.34 18.75 -24.04
N GLU A 240 27.53 17.43 -23.94
CA GLU A 240 26.88 16.63 -22.91
C GLU A 240 27.31 17.11 -21.52
N LEU A 241 26.35 17.13 -20.60
CA LEU A 241 26.60 17.42 -19.20
C LEU A 241 27.24 16.22 -18.53
N ALA A 242 28.25 16.48 -17.71
CA ALA A 242 28.87 15.48 -16.83
C ALA A 242 28.24 15.46 -15.40
N GLU A 243 27.47 16.49 -15.05
CA GLU A 243 26.78 16.64 -13.79
C GLU A 243 25.41 17.29 -14.00
N VAL A 244 24.38 16.80 -13.32
CA VAL A 244 23.04 17.39 -13.30
C VAL A 244 22.91 18.34 -12.12
N GLU A 245 22.55 19.59 -12.37
CA GLU A 245 22.14 20.51 -11.32
C GLU A 245 20.70 20.18 -10.88
N LEU A 246 20.55 19.75 -9.64
CA LEU A 246 19.25 19.33 -9.09
C LEU A 246 18.27 20.51 -9.03
N GLY A 247 17.01 20.28 -9.43
CA GLY A 247 15.97 21.30 -9.47
C GLY A 247 16.06 22.27 -10.65
N ARG A 248 17.13 22.21 -11.45
CA ARG A 248 17.24 23.02 -12.67
C ARG A 248 16.43 22.40 -13.81
N TYR A 249 15.71 23.25 -14.54
CA TYR A 249 15.00 22.87 -15.75
C TYR A 249 15.90 22.99 -16.96
N TYR A 250 15.86 21.99 -17.84
CA TYR A 250 16.63 21.89 -19.11
C TYR A 250 15.65 21.62 -20.26
N GLY A 251 15.96 22.08 -21.46
CA GLY A 251 15.10 21.93 -22.64
C GLY A 251 13.94 22.91 -22.68
N GLU A 252 13.04 22.73 -23.66
CA GLU A 252 11.94 23.64 -23.95
C GLU A 252 10.58 23.00 -23.73
N LEU A 253 9.63 23.79 -23.24
CA LEU A 253 8.29 23.30 -22.89
C LEU A 253 7.46 22.99 -24.16
N GLU A 254 7.49 23.91 -25.14
CA GLU A 254 6.72 23.81 -26.37
C GLU A 254 7.11 22.57 -27.18
N ASP A 255 8.38 22.18 -27.17
CA ASP A 255 8.91 21.00 -27.86
C ASP A 255 8.72 19.72 -27.05
N ARG A 256 8.17 19.82 -25.84
CA ARG A 256 8.02 18.73 -24.87
C ARG A 256 9.36 18.08 -24.50
N THR A 257 10.43 18.87 -24.52
CA THR A 257 11.78 18.47 -24.16
C THR A 257 12.20 18.96 -22.78
N LEU A 258 11.29 19.57 -21.99
CA LEU A 258 11.59 20.06 -20.65
C LEU A 258 11.94 18.89 -19.71
N ARG A 259 13.05 19.05 -18.98
CA ARG A 259 13.59 18.02 -18.05
C ARG A 259 13.97 18.65 -16.72
N VAL A 260 13.67 17.96 -15.63
CA VAL A 260 14.13 18.32 -14.28
C VAL A 260 14.44 17.05 -13.47
N VAL A 261 15.46 17.12 -12.62
CA VAL A 261 15.82 16.02 -11.72
C VAL A 261 15.91 16.54 -10.30
N HIS A 262 15.24 15.84 -9.39
CA HIS A 262 15.26 16.06 -7.94
C HIS A 262 15.85 14.84 -7.24
N ASN A 263 16.45 15.05 -6.04
CA ASN A 263 17.10 13.97 -5.31
C ASN A 263 16.99 14.19 -3.80
N GLU A 264 15.90 13.73 -3.23
CA GLU A 264 15.57 13.95 -1.83
C GLU A 264 16.33 13.01 -0.88
N ARG A 265 16.83 13.52 0.25
CA ARG A 265 17.56 12.73 1.26
C ARG A 265 16.63 11.93 2.15
N ILE A 266 16.01 10.90 1.59
CA ILE A 266 15.06 10.02 2.26
C ILE A 266 15.22 8.57 1.78
N LEU A 267 14.61 7.61 2.49
CA LEU A 267 14.47 6.22 2.07
C LEU A 267 13.33 6.06 1.05
N HIS A 268 13.47 5.10 0.14
CA HIS A 268 12.50 4.80 -0.92
C HIS A 268 11.03 4.73 -0.45
N PRO A 269 10.65 3.97 0.58
CA PRO A 269 9.23 3.81 0.93
C PRO A 269 8.60 5.08 1.50
N PHE A 270 9.39 6.03 1.98
CA PHE A 270 8.93 7.28 2.58
C PHE A 270 8.99 8.47 1.62
N GLN A 271 9.62 8.34 0.47
CA GLN A 271 9.73 9.43 -0.50
C GLN A 271 8.38 10.02 -0.91
N PRO A 272 7.32 9.24 -1.20
CA PRO A 272 6.02 9.81 -1.56
C PRO A 272 5.42 10.69 -0.45
N TYR A 273 5.78 10.42 0.81
CA TYR A 273 5.24 11.09 1.99
C TYR A 273 6.15 12.21 2.52
N MET A 274 7.12 12.63 1.73
CA MET A 274 7.95 13.78 2.02
C MET A 274 7.36 15.04 1.40
N ALA A 275 7.16 16.08 2.22
CA ALA A 275 6.55 17.34 1.74
C ALA A 275 7.36 17.98 0.60
N GLU A 276 8.70 17.89 0.65
CA GLU A 276 9.57 18.40 -0.41
C GLU A 276 9.41 17.63 -1.72
N ALA A 277 9.36 16.28 -1.68
CA ALA A 277 9.13 15.46 -2.87
C ALA A 277 7.75 15.73 -3.49
N THR A 278 6.73 15.98 -2.66
CA THR A 278 5.40 16.41 -3.12
C THR A 278 5.47 17.82 -3.73
N ALA A 279 6.18 18.77 -3.10
CA ALA A 279 6.35 20.12 -3.63
C ALA A 279 7.04 20.12 -5.01
N ASN A 280 8.12 19.35 -5.17
CA ASN A 280 8.82 19.19 -6.45
C ASN A 280 7.90 18.68 -7.57
N GLN A 281 6.97 17.76 -7.27
CA GLN A 281 5.97 17.31 -8.23
C GLN A 281 4.96 18.41 -8.57
N LEU A 282 4.49 19.16 -7.57
CA LEU A 282 3.54 20.25 -7.77
C LEU A 282 4.15 21.35 -8.64
N GLU A 283 5.37 21.78 -8.36
CA GLU A 283 6.10 22.77 -9.15
C GLU A 283 6.32 22.31 -10.60
N PHE A 284 6.63 21.02 -10.81
CA PHE A 284 6.74 20.46 -12.15
C PHE A 284 5.42 20.54 -12.91
N PHE A 285 4.28 20.12 -12.29
CA PHE A 285 2.98 20.15 -12.96
C PHE A 285 2.46 21.57 -13.16
N GLU A 286 2.71 22.49 -12.24
CA GLU A 286 2.44 23.91 -12.41
C GLU A 286 3.12 24.45 -13.68
N LYS A 287 4.42 24.20 -13.79
CA LYS A 287 5.24 24.65 -14.92
C LYS A 287 4.83 24.01 -16.25
N VAL A 288 4.67 22.68 -16.31
CA VAL A 288 4.37 22.00 -17.60
C VAL A 288 2.94 22.20 -18.08
N PHE A 289 2.03 22.57 -17.21
CA PHE A 289 0.66 22.91 -17.59
C PHE A 289 0.44 24.41 -17.74
N GLU A 290 1.48 25.22 -17.50
CA GLU A 290 1.42 26.68 -17.56
C GLU A 290 0.29 27.24 -16.68
N LEU A 291 0.25 26.73 -15.45
CA LEU A 291 -0.73 27.17 -14.44
C LEU A 291 -0.05 28.16 -13.50
N ASP A 292 -0.86 29.02 -12.91
CA ASP A 292 -0.49 29.87 -11.78
C ASP A 292 -1.29 29.42 -10.56
N PHE A 293 -0.65 28.66 -9.69
CA PHE A 293 -1.32 28.12 -8.53
C PHE A 293 -1.54 29.19 -7.46
N ASP A 294 -2.77 29.39 -7.04
CA ASP A 294 -3.10 30.23 -5.88
C ASP A 294 -2.39 29.77 -4.58
N LEU A 295 -2.03 28.50 -4.52
CA LEU A 295 -1.41 27.84 -3.35
C LEU A 295 0.04 27.51 -3.64
N SER A 296 0.96 27.97 -2.80
CA SER A 296 2.38 27.55 -2.88
C SER A 296 2.50 26.02 -2.88
N SER A 297 3.49 25.47 -3.57
CA SER A 297 3.83 24.04 -3.58
C SER A 297 4.05 23.48 -2.16
N ARG A 298 4.46 24.32 -1.23
CA ARG A 298 4.69 23.99 0.19
C ARG A 298 3.45 24.10 1.07
N ASP A 299 2.35 24.71 0.59
CA ASP A 299 1.04 24.71 1.27
C ASP A 299 0.38 23.35 1.03
N GLN A 300 0.61 22.41 1.94
CA GLN A 300 0.12 21.03 1.85
C GLN A 300 -0.70 20.67 3.08
N VAL A 301 -1.76 19.88 2.87
CA VAL A 301 -2.68 19.43 3.94
C VAL A 301 -2.85 17.92 4.00
N TRP A 302 -2.32 17.19 3.04
CA TRP A 302 -2.49 15.73 2.90
C TRP A 302 -2.12 14.96 4.17
N TYR A 303 -1.09 15.38 4.89
CA TYR A 303 -0.61 14.72 6.12
C TYR A 303 -1.65 14.69 7.24
N TRP A 304 -2.56 15.67 7.29
CA TRP A 304 -3.67 15.63 8.24
C TRP A 304 -4.63 14.50 7.97
N LYS A 305 -4.90 14.17 6.70
CA LYS A 305 -5.69 12.99 6.35
C LYS A 305 -5.02 11.71 6.85
N GLU A 306 -3.71 11.60 6.69
CA GLU A 306 -2.94 10.44 7.17
C GLU A 306 -2.99 10.31 8.69
N ILE A 307 -2.81 11.42 9.43
CA ILE A 307 -2.90 11.44 10.90
C ILE A 307 -4.30 11.03 11.37
N LEU A 308 -5.35 11.55 10.74
CA LEU A 308 -6.73 11.21 11.07
C LEU A 308 -7.03 9.74 10.74
N GLY A 309 -6.48 9.22 9.65
CA GLY A 309 -6.54 7.80 9.30
C GLY A 309 -5.87 6.91 10.36
N ALA A 310 -4.68 7.30 10.84
CA ALA A 310 -3.98 6.60 11.92
C ALA A 310 -4.80 6.58 13.22
N ILE A 311 -5.38 7.71 13.60
CA ILE A 311 -6.24 7.82 14.80
C ILE A 311 -7.46 6.90 14.64
N SER A 312 -8.10 6.90 13.46
CA SER A 312 -9.23 6.01 13.16
C SER A 312 -8.84 4.54 13.25
N LEU A 313 -7.70 4.16 12.68
CA LEU A 313 -7.18 2.79 12.71
C LEU A 313 -6.95 2.32 14.15
N ILE A 314 -6.27 3.12 14.95
CA ILE A 314 -5.99 2.81 16.36
C ILE A 314 -7.30 2.75 17.17
N ALA A 315 -8.17 3.74 17.03
CA ALA A 315 -9.44 3.79 17.75
C ALA A 315 -10.35 2.60 17.39
N ALA A 316 -10.43 2.22 16.11
CA ALA A 316 -11.20 1.07 15.66
C ALA A 316 -10.63 -0.25 16.25
N MET A 317 -9.32 -0.43 16.29
CA MET A 317 -8.70 -1.61 16.92
C MET A 317 -8.92 -1.62 18.43
N VAL A 318 -8.74 -0.50 19.12
CA VAL A 318 -8.95 -0.41 20.57
C VAL A 318 -10.42 -0.64 20.94
N SER A 319 -11.36 -0.28 20.06
CA SER A 319 -12.80 -0.49 20.30
C SER A 319 -13.21 -1.96 20.43
N LEU A 320 -12.41 -2.89 19.90
CA LEU A 320 -12.63 -4.33 20.05
C LEU A 320 -12.53 -4.77 21.51
N ILE A 321 -11.75 -4.07 22.35
CA ILE A 321 -11.58 -4.41 23.77
C ILE A 321 -12.88 -4.18 24.56
N PRO A 322 -13.47 -2.97 24.61
CA PRO A 322 -14.74 -2.78 25.30
C PRO A 322 -15.87 -3.58 24.67
N LEU A 323 -15.90 -3.75 23.34
CA LEU A 323 -16.91 -4.57 22.68
C LEU A 323 -16.83 -6.03 23.11
N SER A 324 -15.64 -6.64 23.12
CA SER A 324 -15.47 -8.03 23.56
C SER A 324 -15.94 -8.22 25.01
N ARG A 325 -15.63 -7.28 25.90
CA ARG A 325 -16.09 -7.32 27.30
C ARG A 325 -17.62 -7.25 27.41
N ILE A 326 -18.26 -6.38 26.63
CA ILE A 326 -19.73 -6.27 26.58
C ILE A 326 -20.35 -7.57 26.07
N LEU A 327 -19.80 -8.15 25.01
CA LEU A 327 -20.29 -9.42 24.44
C LEU A 327 -20.11 -10.58 25.43
N LEU A 328 -19.02 -10.62 26.20
CA LEU A 328 -18.77 -11.64 27.21
C LEU A 328 -19.72 -11.54 28.43
N GLU A 329 -20.39 -10.41 28.65
CA GLU A 329 -21.46 -10.27 29.65
C GLU A 329 -22.78 -10.94 29.19
N ALA A 330 -22.97 -11.11 27.86
CA ALA A 330 -24.17 -11.73 27.31
C ALA A 330 -24.27 -13.22 27.69
N PRO A 331 -25.47 -13.75 27.99
CA PRO A 331 -25.67 -15.14 28.45
C PRO A 331 -25.06 -16.19 27.54
N TYR A 332 -25.06 -15.94 26.22
CA TYR A 332 -24.50 -16.86 25.23
C TYR A 332 -22.97 -16.98 25.33
N PHE A 333 -22.26 -15.87 25.55
CA PHE A 333 -20.79 -15.83 25.60
C PHE A 333 -20.21 -15.93 27.01
N ARG A 334 -21.02 -15.69 28.06
CA ARG A 334 -20.58 -15.72 29.46
C ARG A 334 -19.84 -17.01 29.86
N PRO A 335 -20.20 -18.22 29.36
CA PRO A 335 -19.44 -19.45 29.66
C PRO A 335 -18.01 -19.49 29.11
N LEU A 336 -17.60 -18.52 28.31
CA LEU A 336 -16.20 -18.36 27.84
C LEU A 336 -15.31 -17.68 28.89
N VAL A 337 -15.92 -17.01 29.87
CA VAL A 337 -15.16 -16.32 30.93
C VAL A 337 -14.71 -17.40 31.95
N ALA A 338 -13.39 -17.58 32.00
CA ALA A 338 -12.77 -18.54 32.90
C ALA A 338 -11.57 -17.89 33.63
N ALA A 339 -11.16 -18.50 34.75
CA ALA A 339 -9.94 -18.08 35.42
C ALA A 339 -8.72 -18.27 34.50
N VAL A 340 -7.78 -17.33 34.57
CA VAL A 340 -6.52 -17.45 33.81
C VAL A 340 -5.76 -18.69 34.33
N PRO A 341 -5.35 -19.61 33.46
CA PRO A 341 -4.61 -20.79 33.86
C PRO A 341 -3.29 -20.44 34.59
N PRO A 342 -2.77 -21.30 35.50
CA PRO A 342 -1.48 -21.06 36.14
C PRO A 342 -0.38 -20.84 35.11
N ALA A 343 0.55 -19.93 35.40
CA ALA A 343 1.73 -19.72 34.58
C ALA A 343 2.69 -20.93 34.66
N LEU A 344 3.54 -21.08 33.65
CA LEU A 344 4.54 -22.16 33.63
C LEU A 344 5.61 -21.97 34.70
N PRO A 345 6.14 -23.05 35.29
CA PRO A 345 7.28 -22.97 36.18
C PRO A 345 8.45 -22.25 35.51
N ARG A 346 9.15 -21.40 36.25
CA ARG A 346 10.31 -20.68 35.72
C ARG A 346 11.42 -21.63 35.31
N PRO A 347 11.86 -21.64 34.06
CA PRO A 347 12.91 -22.54 33.62
C PRO A 347 14.26 -22.21 34.30
N ARG A 348 14.96 -23.24 34.84
CA ARG A 348 16.24 -23.13 35.53
C ARG A 348 17.27 -24.02 34.87
N GLY A 349 18.56 -23.72 35.09
CA GLY A 349 19.69 -24.54 34.60
C GLY A 349 19.56 -24.86 33.10
N LYS A 350 19.63 -26.15 32.76
CA LYS A 350 19.52 -26.63 31.36
C LYS A 350 18.21 -26.22 30.67
N GLY A 351 17.09 -26.14 31.42
CA GLY A 351 15.81 -25.71 30.89
C GLY A 351 15.80 -24.24 30.40
N ARG A 352 16.53 -23.37 31.10
CA ARG A 352 16.68 -21.97 30.69
C ARG A 352 17.52 -21.86 29.40
N VAL A 353 18.59 -22.64 29.30
CA VAL A 353 19.40 -22.68 28.08
C VAL A 353 18.57 -23.19 26.91
N LEU A 354 17.83 -24.29 27.08
CA LEU A 354 16.96 -24.84 26.05
C LEU A 354 15.91 -23.81 25.59
N PHE A 355 15.23 -23.15 26.54
CA PHE A 355 14.22 -22.14 26.21
C PHE A 355 14.78 -21.04 25.30
N TRP A 356 15.89 -20.42 25.67
CA TRP A 356 16.51 -19.36 24.88
C TRP A 356 17.10 -19.86 23.56
N SER A 357 17.67 -21.08 23.53
CA SER A 357 18.17 -21.67 22.29
C SER A 357 17.05 -21.92 21.28
N LEU A 358 15.89 -22.44 21.72
CA LEU A 358 14.73 -22.64 20.85
C LEU A 358 14.12 -21.32 20.40
N PHE A 359 14.11 -20.30 21.27
CA PHE A 359 13.65 -18.97 20.94
C PHE A 359 14.51 -18.33 19.83
N VAL A 360 15.84 -18.31 20.04
CA VAL A 360 16.80 -17.78 19.06
C VAL A 360 16.73 -18.57 17.75
N PHE A 361 16.67 -19.90 17.82
CA PHE A 361 16.53 -20.75 16.64
C PHE A 361 15.27 -20.42 15.85
N ALA A 362 14.11 -20.29 16.51
CA ALA A 362 12.86 -19.92 15.85
C ALA A 362 12.93 -18.52 15.21
N ALA A 363 13.56 -17.56 15.90
CA ALA A 363 13.77 -16.21 15.37
C ALA A 363 14.67 -16.21 14.13
N LEU A 364 15.79 -16.97 14.16
CA LEU A 364 16.69 -17.11 13.01
C LEU A 364 15.98 -17.75 11.83
N VAL A 365 15.21 -18.83 12.04
CA VAL A 365 14.43 -19.44 10.96
C VAL A 365 13.42 -18.45 10.40
N ALA A 366 12.67 -17.73 11.23
CA ALA A 366 11.71 -16.73 10.78
C ALA A 366 12.37 -15.62 9.95
N CYS A 367 13.55 -15.15 10.38
CA CYS A 367 14.30 -14.11 9.70
C CYS A 367 14.84 -14.56 8.33
N PHE A 368 15.49 -15.72 8.28
CA PHE A 368 16.19 -16.18 7.07
C PHE A 368 15.33 -16.98 6.11
N SER A 369 14.13 -17.45 6.51
CA SER A 369 13.26 -18.25 5.62
C SER A 369 12.38 -17.44 4.70
N TYR A 370 12.22 -16.12 4.90
CA TYR A 370 11.29 -15.32 4.09
C TYR A 370 11.68 -15.29 2.61
N ILE A 371 12.94 -15.01 2.30
CA ILE A 371 13.41 -14.93 0.90
C ILE A 371 13.28 -16.28 0.19
N PRO A 372 13.78 -17.43 0.76
CA PRO A 372 13.54 -18.74 0.16
C PRO A 372 12.05 -19.08 -0.06
N MET A 373 11.17 -18.72 0.88
CA MET A 373 9.73 -18.96 0.73
C MET A 373 9.11 -18.05 -0.34
N ALA A 374 9.58 -16.81 -0.48
CA ALA A 374 9.16 -15.92 -1.55
C ALA A 374 9.59 -16.43 -2.93
N GLU A 375 10.79 -16.97 -3.07
CA GLU A 375 11.28 -17.60 -4.31
C GLU A 375 10.50 -18.88 -4.63
N LEU A 376 10.24 -19.72 -3.63
CA LEU A 376 9.42 -20.91 -3.77
C LEU A 376 8.00 -20.56 -4.22
N SER A 377 7.42 -19.50 -3.66
CA SER A 377 6.10 -18.98 -4.05
C SER A 377 6.04 -18.61 -5.53
N GLN A 378 7.11 -18.03 -6.08
CA GLN A 378 7.16 -17.68 -7.51
C GLN A 378 7.17 -18.92 -8.42
N LYS A 379 7.75 -20.01 -7.95
CA LYS A 379 7.81 -21.29 -8.67
C LYS A 379 6.48 -22.07 -8.59
N LEU A 380 5.81 -22.03 -7.43
CA LEU A 380 4.54 -22.73 -7.21
C LEU A 380 3.34 -22.00 -7.80
N PHE A 381 3.34 -20.66 -7.74
CA PHE A 381 2.21 -19.81 -8.16
C PHE A 381 2.63 -18.89 -9.32
N VAL A 382 3.03 -19.48 -10.44
CA VAL A 382 3.63 -18.77 -11.59
C VAL A 382 2.72 -17.65 -12.12
N ASP A 383 1.44 -17.95 -12.31
CA ASP A 383 0.49 -16.99 -12.88
C ASP A 383 0.25 -15.80 -11.92
N ALA A 384 0.00 -16.06 -10.64
CA ALA A 384 -0.13 -15.00 -9.63
C ALA A 384 1.15 -14.17 -9.53
N SER A 385 2.33 -14.80 -9.61
CA SER A 385 3.62 -14.12 -9.56
C SER A 385 3.87 -13.21 -10.76
N SER A 386 3.31 -13.57 -11.92
CA SER A 386 3.33 -12.79 -13.16
C SER A 386 2.15 -11.82 -13.30
N ARG A 387 1.31 -11.68 -12.26
CA ARG A 387 0.08 -10.85 -12.26
C ARG A 387 -0.99 -11.31 -13.26
N GLN A 388 -0.90 -12.58 -13.72
CA GLN A 388 -1.87 -13.17 -14.62
C GLN A 388 -3.14 -13.55 -13.87
N MET A 389 -4.24 -13.70 -14.62
CA MET A 389 -5.49 -14.16 -14.05
C MET A 389 -5.37 -15.63 -13.65
N THR A 390 -5.65 -15.92 -12.38
CA THR A 390 -5.73 -17.26 -11.82
C THR A 390 -6.76 -17.29 -10.70
N TRP A 391 -7.48 -18.42 -10.57
CA TRP A 391 -8.37 -18.64 -9.44
C TRP A 391 -7.62 -19.27 -8.24
N PHE A 392 -6.48 -19.93 -8.49
CA PHE A 392 -5.72 -20.67 -7.49
C PHE A 392 -4.68 -19.77 -6.84
N PHE A 393 -4.89 -19.37 -5.60
CA PHE A 393 -4.02 -18.49 -4.83
C PHE A 393 -3.57 -17.25 -5.63
N PRO A 394 -4.48 -16.35 -6.00
CA PRO A 394 -4.22 -15.27 -6.96
C PRO A 394 -3.35 -14.13 -6.43
N GLN A 395 -3.06 -14.10 -5.13
CA GLN A 395 -2.40 -12.95 -4.51
C GLN A 395 -0.90 -13.19 -4.30
N ARG A 396 -0.09 -12.68 -5.20
CA ARG A 396 1.37 -12.85 -5.23
C ARG A 396 2.07 -12.71 -3.88
N MET A 397 1.83 -11.59 -3.14
CA MET A 397 2.51 -11.37 -1.86
C MET A 397 1.95 -12.27 -0.75
N ASN A 398 0.65 -12.45 -0.73
CA ASN A 398 0.03 -13.34 0.24
C ASN A 398 0.53 -14.78 0.08
N ASN A 399 0.82 -15.23 -1.14
CA ASN A 399 1.40 -16.56 -1.38
C ASN A 399 2.78 -16.70 -0.72
N ALA A 400 3.64 -15.70 -0.86
CA ALA A 400 4.96 -15.69 -0.23
C ALA A 400 4.85 -15.70 1.31
N VAL A 401 4.03 -14.78 1.86
CA VAL A 401 3.78 -14.69 3.30
C VAL A 401 3.11 -15.96 3.84
N MET A 402 2.18 -16.55 3.10
CA MET A 402 1.50 -17.79 3.47
C MET A 402 2.47 -18.97 3.60
N LEU A 403 3.37 -19.16 2.63
CA LEU A 403 4.37 -20.24 2.71
C LEU A 403 5.32 -20.01 3.87
N TRP A 404 5.75 -18.78 4.09
CA TRP A 404 6.56 -18.41 5.25
C TRP A 404 5.82 -18.63 6.57
N ALA A 405 4.55 -18.24 6.66
CA ALA A 405 3.70 -18.44 7.82
C ALA A 405 3.47 -19.94 8.11
N LEU A 406 3.19 -20.73 7.07
CA LEU A 406 3.00 -22.18 7.19
C LEU A 406 4.26 -22.88 7.71
N LEU A 407 5.43 -22.54 7.18
CA LEU A 407 6.71 -23.05 7.67
C LEU A 407 6.92 -22.70 9.15
N ASN A 408 6.79 -21.43 9.50
CA ASN A 408 7.05 -20.96 10.86
C ASN A 408 5.96 -21.43 11.87
N GLY A 409 4.71 -21.56 11.43
CA GLY A 409 3.63 -22.13 12.22
C GLY A 409 3.85 -23.60 12.54
N THR A 410 4.20 -24.40 11.54
CA THR A 410 4.51 -25.84 11.69
C THR A 410 5.74 -26.05 12.57
N LEU A 411 6.81 -25.30 12.32
CA LEU A 411 8.01 -25.32 13.16
C LEU A 411 7.65 -24.91 14.61
N GLY A 412 6.84 -23.87 14.79
CA GLY A 412 6.38 -23.42 16.09
C GLY A 412 5.65 -24.52 16.88
N PHE A 413 4.78 -25.31 16.22
CA PHE A 413 4.16 -26.48 16.82
C PHE A 413 5.19 -27.56 17.16
N ALA A 414 6.09 -27.87 16.24
CA ALA A 414 7.13 -28.87 16.48
C ALA A 414 8.00 -28.53 17.71
N LEU A 415 8.42 -27.26 17.81
CA LEU A 415 9.20 -26.78 18.96
C LEU A 415 8.37 -26.75 20.24
N PHE A 416 7.10 -26.35 20.17
CA PHE A 416 6.22 -26.28 21.33
C PHE A 416 5.94 -27.67 21.92
N PHE A 417 5.45 -28.60 21.09
CA PHE A 417 5.14 -29.94 21.56
C PHE A 417 6.39 -30.79 21.81
N GLY A 418 7.43 -30.59 21.01
CA GLY A 418 8.72 -31.26 21.20
C GLY A 418 9.38 -30.86 22.52
N SER A 419 9.48 -29.56 22.82
CA SER A 419 10.03 -29.08 24.09
C SER A 419 9.22 -29.58 25.30
N TYR A 420 7.89 -29.63 25.17
CA TYR A 420 7.05 -30.22 26.19
C TYR A 420 7.31 -31.72 26.36
N HIS A 421 7.32 -32.48 25.26
CA HIS A 421 7.49 -33.94 25.30
C HIS A 421 8.85 -34.37 25.90
N PHE A 422 9.94 -33.73 25.46
CA PHE A 422 11.28 -34.13 25.87
C PHE A 422 11.71 -33.48 27.18
N PHE A 423 11.15 -32.34 27.56
CA PHE A 423 11.62 -31.61 28.73
C PHE A 423 10.47 -31.17 29.67
N GLY A 424 9.47 -30.43 29.19
CA GLY A 424 8.48 -29.74 30.01
C GLY A 424 7.68 -30.67 30.93
N LYS A 425 7.22 -31.83 30.44
CA LYS A 425 6.45 -32.80 31.22
C LYS A 425 7.20 -33.35 32.45
N HIS A 426 8.53 -33.37 32.39
CA HIS A 426 9.40 -33.84 33.49
C HIS A 426 9.72 -32.71 34.48
N HIS A 427 9.38 -31.47 34.18
CA HIS A 427 9.65 -30.28 34.98
C HIS A 427 8.35 -29.53 35.40
N GLY A 428 7.27 -30.26 35.57
CA GLY A 428 6.02 -29.74 36.15
C GLY A 428 5.09 -29.00 35.18
N VAL A 429 5.40 -28.94 33.88
CA VAL A 429 4.49 -28.36 32.88
C VAL A 429 3.32 -29.30 32.62
N ARG A 430 2.10 -28.79 32.71
CA ARG A 430 0.85 -29.53 32.42
C ARG A 430 0.10 -28.88 31.28
N PRO A 431 -0.52 -29.63 30.34
CA PRO A 431 -1.30 -29.07 29.22
C PRO A 431 -2.41 -28.10 29.65
N ALA A 432 -2.99 -28.27 30.82
CA ALA A 432 -4.00 -27.38 31.40
C ALA A 432 -3.45 -25.94 31.59
N MET A 433 -2.15 -25.77 31.77
CA MET A 433 -1.48 -24.45 31.91
C MET A 433 -1.46 -23.65 30.61
N TRP A 434 -1.68 -24.29 29.46
CA TRP A 434 -1.73 -23.61 28.15
C TRP A 434 -3.06 -22.93 27.87
N GLY A 435 -4.10 -23.22 28.68
CA GLY A 435 -5.44 -22.67 28.45
C GLY A 435 -6.18 -23.25 27.23
N ALA A 436 -5.66 -24.33 26.65
CA ALA A 436 -6.21 -24.95 25.44
C ALA A 436 -7.24 -26.05 25.72
N ALA A 437 -7.48 -26.40 26.98
CA ALA A 437 -8.47 -27.42 27.39
C ALA A 437 -9.88 -26.80 27.40
N ILE A 438 -10.52 -26.74 26.22
CA ILE A 438 -11.88 -26.22 26.05
C ILE A 438 -12.81 -27.26 25.42
N SER A 439 -14.09 -27.20 25.73
CA SER A 439 -15.10 -28.06 25.10
C SER A 439 -15.41 -27.61 23.65
N GLY A 440 -15.94 -28.51 22.82
CA GLY A 440 -16.36 -28.18 21.46
C GLY A 440 -17.38 -27.03 21.41
N LEU A 441 -18.29 -26.94 22.38
CA LEU A 441 -19.26 -25.85 22.49
C LEU A 441 -18.57 -24.51 22.82
N GLN A 442 -17.57 -24.53 23.71
CA GLN A 442 -16.77 -23.32 23.99
C GLN A 442 -15.97 -22.89 22.77
N LEU A 443 -15.38 -23.83 22.03
CA LEU A 443 -14.70 -23.55 20.77
C LEU A 443 -15.63 -22.87 19.76
N PHE A 444 -16.84 -23.42 19.59
CA PHE A 444 -17.85 -22.82 18.70
C PHE A 444 -18.27 -21.42 19.15
N ARG A 445 -18.52 -21.21 20.45
CA ARG A 445 -18.82 -19.87 21.00
C ARG A 445 -17.65 -18.89 20.80
N THR A 446 -16.41 -19.34 20.96
CA THR A 446 -15.21 -18.51 20.69
C THR A 446 -15.15 -18.10 19.23
N PHE A 447 -15.43 -19.03 18.31
CA PHE A 447 -15.54 -18.73 16.89
C PHE A 447 -16.63 -17.69 16.59
N MET A 448 -17.81 -17.84 17.19
CA MET A 448 -18.91 -16.86 17.03
C MET A 448 -18.56 -15.50 17.61
N LEU A 449 -17.84 -15.44 18.74
CA LEU A 449 -17.34 -14.18 19.30
C LEU A 449 -16.34 -13.51 18.35
N ALA A 450 -15.40 -14.28 17.80
CA ALA A 450 -14.44 -13.76 16.82
C ALA A 450 -15.13 -13.22 15.56
N LEU A 451 -16.15 -13.94 15.04
CA LEU A 451 -16.95 -13.45 13.91
C LEU A 451 -17.69 -12.16 14.23
N ALA A 452 -18.27 -12.03 15.43
CA ALA A 452 -18.98 -10.81 15.85
C ALA A 452 -18.02 -9.61 15.91
N LEU A 453 -16.81 -9.79 16.45
CA LEU A 453 -15.79 -8.76 16.51
C LEU A 453 -15.28 -8.38 15.10
N TYR A 454 -15.04 -9.37 14.26
CA TYR A 454 -14.63 -9.17 12.86
C TYR A 454 -15.70 -8.41 12.08
N PHE A 455 -16.98 -8.85 12.20
CA PHE A 455 -18.11 -8.19 11.53
C PHE A 455 -18.26 -6.74 11.98
N TYR A 456 -18.20 -6.47 13.29
CA TYR A 456 -18.25 -5.09 13.81
C TYR A 456 -17.12 -4.23 13.22
N TYR A 457 -15.89 -4.74 13.22
CA TYR A 457 -14.75 -3.98 12.73
C TYR A 457 -14.93 -3.57 11.26
N PHE A 458 -15.29 -4.53 10.40
CA PHE A 458 -15.50 -4.26 8.98
C PHE A 458 -16.79 -3.48 8.69
N LEU A 459 -17.83 -3.63 9.51
CA LEU A 459 -19.02 -2.78 9.43
C LEU A 459 -18.65 -1.31 9.71
N LEU A 460 -17.81 -1.05 10.70
CA LEU A 460 -17.37 0.31 11.03
C LEU A 460 -16.54 0.92 9.90
N VAL A 461 -15.61 0.16 9.32
CA VAL A 461 -14.86 0.57 8.11
C VAL A 461 -15.81 0.87 6.94
N PHE A 462 -16.78 -0.02 6.72
CA PHE A 462 -17.78 0.15 5.65
C PHE A 462 -18.60 1.42 5.83
N LEU A 463 -19.06 1.70 7.05
CA LEU A 463 -19.82 2.92 7.34
C LEU A 463 -18.99 4.19 7.09
N VAL A 464 -17.73 4.21 7.50
CA VAL A 464 -16.83 5.34 7.26
C VAL A 464 -16.59 5.53 5.75
N TYR A 465 -16.33 4.44 5.02
CA TYR A 465 -16.15 4.52 3.57
C TYR A 465 -17.41 4.97 2.85
N PHE A 466 -18.56 4.39 3.20
CA PHE A 466 -19.84 4.72 2.56
C PHE A 466 -20.25 6.19 2.79
N LEU A 467 -20.04 6.71 4.00
CA LEU A 467 -20.44 8.07 4.35
C LEU A 467 -19.41 9.12 3.90
N PHE A 468 -18.12 8.79 3.92
CA PHE A 468 -17.04 9.77 3.80
C PHE A 468 -16.07 9.48 2.66
N HIS A 469 -16.16 8.34 2.01
CA HIS A 469 -15.25 7.89 0.95
C HIS A 469 -13.77 7.90 1.39
N VAL A 470 -13.50 7.48 2.63
CA VAL A 470 -12.15 7.31 3.20
C VAL A 470 -12.04 5.97 3.91
N ASP A 471 -10.86 5.37 3.86
CA ASP A 471 -10.50 4.16 4.59
C ASP A 471 -9.64 4.49 5.81
N TYR A 472 -9.30 3.48 6.64
CA TYR A 472 -8.36 3.64 7.74
C TYR A 472 -6.92 3.49 7.23
N ASN A 473 -6.43 4.49 6.53
CA ASN A 473 -5.07 4.49 5.99
C ASN A 473 -4.16 5.44 6.76
N PHE A 474 -2.92 4.97 6.97
CA PHE A 474 -1.81 5.78 7.43
C PHE A 474 -0.58 5.42 6.59
N LEU A 475 -0.17 6.31 5.72
CA LEU A 475 0.90 6.14 4.75
C LEU A 475 0.66 4.86 3.89
N PHE A 476 1.42 3.81 4.13
CA PHE A 476 1.30 2.53 3.42
C PHE A 476 0.61 1.44 4.25
N MET A 477 0.20 1.72 5.48
CA MET A 477 -0.55 0.82 6.35
C MET A 477 -2.02 1.22 6.36
N GLY A 478 -2.92 0.26 6.27
CA GLY A 478 -4.33 0.56 6.35
C GLY A 478 -5.23 -0.66 6.21
N VAL A 479 -6.51 -0.42 6.44
CA VAL A 479 -7.57 -1.42 6.28
C VAL A 479 -8.60 -0.87 5.32
N ARG A 480 -8.84 -1.57 4.24
CA ARG A 480 -9.83 -1.23 3.21
C ARG A 480 -11.16 -1.92 3.51
N VAL A 481 -12.21 -1.41 2.87
CA VAL A 481 -13.54 -2.02 2.91
C VAL A 481 -13.47 -3.47 2.42
N PHE A 482 -14.03 -4.38 3.25
CA PHE A 482 -14.16 -5.78 2.89
C PHE A 482 -15.29 -5.96 1.87
N ARG A 483 -15.00 -6.66 0.78
CA ARG A 483 -15.96 -6.92 -0.29
C ARG A 483 -16.35 -8.39 -0.33
N PRO A 484 -17.56 -8.74 -0.80
CA PRO A 484 -18.04 -10.12 -0.85
C PRO A 484 -17.15 -11.07 -1.67
N ASP A 485 -16.53 -10.58 -2.75
CA ASP A 485 -15.60 -11.37 -3.57
C ASP A 485 -14.33 -11.79 -2.80
N LEU A 486 -13.94 -11.04 -1.76
CA LEU A 486 -12.82 -11.40 -0.90
C LEU A 486 -13.13 -12.58 0.04
N LEU A 487 -14.40 -12.99 0.20
CA LEU A 487 -14.76 -14.19 0.98
C LEU A 487 -14.12 -15.45 0.41
N ILE A 488 -14.06 -15.59 -0.91
CA ILE A 488 -13.42 -16.73 -1.57
C ILE A 488 -11.93 -16.76 -1.21
N LEU A 489 -11.27 -15.59 -1.27
CA LEU A 489 -9.86 -15.47 -0.89
C LEU A 489 -9.66 -15.76 0.60
N LEU A 490 -10.53 -15.23 1.47
CA LEU A 490 -10.49 -15.53 2.90
C LEU A 490 -10.56 -17.05 3.15
N CYS A 491 -11.53 -17.75 2.55
CA CYS A 491 -11.66 -19.20 2.69
C CYS A 491 -10.43 -19.95 2.15
N MET A 492 -9.79 -19.45 1.12
CA MET A 492 -8.60 -20.06 0.52
C MET A 492 -7.35 -19.91 1.39
N TYR A 493 -7.11 -18.71 1.94
CA TYR A 493 -5.89 -18.39 2.68
C TYR A 493 -5.99 -18.63 4.19
N ALA A 494 -7.17 -18.39 4.80
CA ALA A 494 -7.33 -18.44 6.26
C ALA A 494 -6.94 -19.77 6.91
N PRO A 495 -7.25 -20.97 6.33
CA PRO A 495 -6.85 -22.23 6.95
C PRO A 495 -5.32 -22.38 7.10
N LEU A 496 -4.55 -21.88 6.13
CA LEU A 496 -3.10 -21.95 6.13
C LEU A 496 -2.47 -20.93 7.09
N PHE A 497 -2.97 -19.70 7.10
CA PHE A 497 -2.57 -18.70 8.09
C PHE A 497 -3.00 -19.06 9.51
N PHE A 498 -4.12 -19.78 9.68
CA PHE A 498 -4.59 -20.21 10.99
C PHE A 498 -3.57 -21.08 11.72
N ILE A 499 -2.81 -21.92 11.00
CA ILE A 499 -1.72 -22.74 11.56
C ILE A 499 -0.68 -21.84 12.24
N PHE A 500 -0.28 -20.76 11.58
CA PHE A 500 0.67 -19.79 12.12
C PHE A 500 0.12 -19.05 13.35
N PHE A 501 -1.09 -18.51 13.24
CA PHE A 501 -1.70 -17.75 14.34
C PHE A 501 -1.99 -18.63 15.55
N LEU A 502 -2.46 -19.85 15.35
CA LEU A 502 -2.69 -20.79 16.44
C LEU A 502 -1.39 -21.18 17.15
N SER A 503 -0.33 -21.49 16.38
CA SER A 503 0.99 -21.77 16.92
C SER A 503 1.53 -20.61 17.76
N ASN A 504 1.44 -19.37 17.24
CA ASN A 504 1.88 -18.19 17.99
C ASN A 504 1.00 -17.94 19.23
N SER A 505 -0.31 -18.10 19.13
CA SER A 505 -1.22 -17.95 20.27
C SER A 505 -0.87 -18.92 21.41
N LEU A 506 -0.63 -20.20 21.10
CA LEU A 506 -0.22 -21.19 22.09
C LEU A 506 1.16 -20.86 22.70
N ARG A 507 2.09 -20.32 21.93
CA ARG A 507 3.39 -19.90 22.44
C ARG A 507 3.28 -18.69 23.37
N VAL A 508 2.60 -17.63 22.95
CA VAL A 508 2.45 -16.38 23.71
C VAL A 508 1.62 -16.62 24.98
N ASN A 509 0.45 -17.23 24.85
CA ASN A 509 -0.49 -17.43 25.97
C ASN A 509 -0.20 -18.69 26.80
N GLY A 510 0.58 -19.62 26.29
CA GLY A 510 0.99 -20.85 26.97
C GLY A 510 2.46 -20.84 27.38
N ALA A 511 3.37 -21.09 26.43
CA ALA A 511 4.79 -21.34 26.71
C ALA A 511 5.56 -20.14 27.28
N MET A 512 5.20 -18.92 26.94
CA MET A 512 5.88 -17.70 27.37
C MET A 512 5.35 -17.08 28.66
N ARG A 513 4.22 -17.61 29.19
CA ARG A 513 3.70 -17.19 30.50
C ARG A 513 4.45 -17.92 31.61
N VAL A 514 5.39 -17.23 32.22
CA VAL A 514 6.28 -17.79 33.23
C VAL A 514 5.95 -17.22 34.61
N GLU A 515 5.98 -18.07 35.64
CA GLU A 515 5.74 -17.70 37.02
C GLU A 515 6.65 -16.58 37.50
N GLY A 516 6.06 -15.52 38.09
CA GLY A 516 6.77 -14.34 38.58
C GLY A 516 7.05 -13.28 37.51
N ASP A 517 6.67 -13.49 36.24
CA ASP A 517 6.76 -12.46 35.21
C ASP A 517 5.41 -11.71 35.08
N PRO A 518 5.40 -10.40 34.79
CA PRO A 518 4.20 -9.65 34.52
C PRO A 518 3.53 -10.16 33.22
N GLU A 519 2.17 -10.11 33.16
CA GLU A 519 1.41 -10.67 32.03
C GLU A 519 1.81 -10.09 30.65
N TRP A 520 2.16 -8.79 30.58
CA TRP A 520 2.56 -8.14 29.34
C TRP A 520 3.88 -8.68 28.75
N ARG A 521 4.74 -9.32 29.57
CA ARG A 521 6.06 -9.78 29.15
C ARG A 521 5.99 -10.91 28.11
N SER A 522 4.95 -11.72 28.16
CA SER A 522 4.75 -12.79 27.18
C SER A 522 4.33 -12.24 25.79
N MET A 523 3.92 -10.99 25.73
CA MET A 523 3.42 -10.33 24.50
C MET A 523 4.52 -9.54 23.78
N LEU A 524 5.60 -9.20 24.48
CA LEU A 524 6.80 -8.56 23.92
C LEU A 524 7.86 -9.60 23.52
#